data_30b6886fd67895b2188b53fafe3d82ff
#
_entry.id   30b6886fd67895b2188b53fafe3d82ff
#
_cell.length_a   1.000
_cell.length_b   1.000
_cell.length_c   1.000
_cell.angle_alpha   90.00
_cell.angle_beta   90.00
_cell.angle_gamma   90.00
#
_symmetry.space_group_name_H-M   'P 1'
#
loop_
_entity.id
_entity.type
_entity.pdbx_description
1 polymer ?
#
loop_
_entity_poly.entity_id
_entity_poly.type
_entity_poly.pdbx_seq_one_letter_code
_entity_poly.pdbx_strand_id
1 'polypeptide(L)' 'MSVYQRLKDIREDFDKSQEEIAKIIGTTQSYYAQYENGKRAIPFGRMVVLTKYYNVSLDYLAGLIDTQKKLK' A
#
# COMPACT_ATOMS: atom_id res chain seq x y z
N MET A 1 12.12 1.05 -6.64
CA MET A 1 10.98 1.97 -6.44
C MET A 1 10.75 2.18 -4.95
N SER A 2 10.36 3.36 -4.54
CA SER A 2 10.07 3.61 -3.12
C SER A 2 8.76 2.97 -2.70
N VAL A 3 8.63 2.67 -1.39
CA VAL A 3 7.42 2.07 -0.85
C VAL A 3 6.20 2.99 -1.05
N TYR A 4 6.36 4.29 -0.83
CA TYR A 4 5.21 5.19 -0.95
C TYR A 4 4.76 5.35 -2.41
N GLN A 5 5.66 5.36 -3.37
CA GLN A 5 5.27 5.38 -4.78
C GLN A 5 4.56 4.07 -5.16
N ARG A 6 5.04 2.93 -4.65
CA ARG A 6 4.44 1.64 -4.88
C ARG A 6 3.03 1.57 -4.30
N LEU A 7 2.81 2.14 -3.11
CA LEU A 7 1.48 2.20 -2.50
C LEU A 7 0.49 2.92 -3.39
N LYS A 8 0.90 4.06 -3.96
CA LYS A 8 0.04 4.82 -4.86
C LYS A 8 -0.24 4.05 -6.15
N ASP A 9 0.81 3.48 -6.75
CA ASP A 9 0.69 2.77 -8.02
C ASP A 9 -0.25 1.58 -7.93
N ILE A 10 -0.10 0.75 -6.88
CA ILE A 10 -0.96 -0.43 -6.75
C ILE A 10 -2.40 -0.04 -6.43
N ARG A 11 -2.59 1.02 -5.64
CA ARG A 11 -3.94 1.51 -5.35
C ARG A 11 -4.63 1.95 -6.64
N GLU A 12 -3.92 2.69 -7.48
CA GLU A 12 -4.46 3.15 -8.76
C GLU A 12 -4.74 1.99 -9.71
N ASP A 13 -3.86 0.98 -9.73
CA ASP A 13 -4.06 -0.22 -10.53
C ASP A 13 -5.34 -0.97 -10.13
N PHE A 14 -5.72 -0.89 -8.86
CA PHE A 14 -6.95 -1.53 -8.35
C PHE A 14 -8.17 -0.60 -8.43
N ASP A 15 -8.03 0.58 -9.03
CA ASP A 15 -9.10 1.58 -9.15
C ASP A 15 -9.71 1.96 -7.79
N LYS A 16 -8.86 2.09 -6.77
CA LYS A 16 -9.32 2.44 -5.42
C LYS A 16 -8.93 3.87 -5.08
N SER A 17 -9.80 4.55 -4.33
CA SER A 17 -9.48 5.86 -3.79
C SER A 17 -8.63 5.75 -2.53
N GLN A 18 -7.96 6.84 -2.15
CA GLN A 18 -7.24 6.89 -0.88
C GLN A 18 -8.19 6.64 0.28
N GLU A 19 -9.41 7.15 0.22
CA GLU A 19 -10.40 6.96 1.28
C GLU A 19 -10.77 5.48 1.44
N GLU A 20 -10.96 4.76 0.32
CA GLU A 20 -11.29 3.34 0.37
C GLU A 20 -10.17 2.53 1.03
N ILE A 21 -8.92 2.78 0.64
CA ILE A 21 -7.78 2.07 1.21
C ILE A 21 -7.59 2.45 2.68
N ALA A 22 -7.78 3.73 3.02
CA ALA A 22 -7.69 4.17 4.42
C ALA A 22 -8.65 3.39 5.31
N LYS A 23 -9.88 3.17 4.85
CA LYS A 23 -10.85 2.38 5.61
C LYS A 23 -10.39 0.93 5.80
N ILE A 24 -9.81 0.35 4.76
CA ILE A 24 -9.33 -1.04 4.81
C ILE A 24 -8.26 -1.21 5.88
N ILE A 25 -7.36 -0.24 6.04
CA ILE A 25 -6.28 -0.31 7.01
C ILE A 25 -6.61 0.37 8.35
N GLY A 26 -7.84 0.89 8.50
CA GLY A 26 -8.32 1.42 9.76
C GLY A 26 -7.84 2.82 10.10
N THR A 27 -7.73 3.70 9.11
CA THR A 27 -7.30 5.08 9.32
C THR A 27 -8.13 6.05 8.48
N THR A 28 -7.79 7.34 8.50
CA THR A 28 -8.46 8.37 7.72
C THR A 28 -7.76 8.56 6.38
N GLN A 29 -8.48 9.14 5.41
CA GLN A 29 -7.92 9.44 4.11
C GLN A 29 -6.72 10.39 4.25
N SER A 30 -6.82 11.42 5.08
CA SER A 30 -5.72 12.37 5.29
C SER A 30 -4.48 11.71 5.86
N TYR A 31 -4.65 10.77 6.79
CA TYR A 31 -3.53 10.07 7.39
C TYR A 31 -2.89 9.11 6.38
N TYR A 32 -3.71 8.37 5.64
CA TYR A 32 -3.20 7.45 4.63
C TYR A 32 -2.44 8.20 3.53
N ALA A 33 -2.92 9.38 3.13
CA ALA A 33 -2.24 10.19 2.11
C ALA A 33 -0.79 10.49 2.48
N GLN A 34 -0.49 10.61 3.78
CA GLN A 34 0.87 10.85 4.24
C GLN A 34 1.80 9.68 3.98
N TYR A 35 1.25 8.45 3.93
CA TYR A 35 2.03 7.27 3.54
C TYR A 35 2.41 7.34 2.06
N GLU A 36 1.48 7.77 1.20
CA GLU A 36 1.72 7.84 -0.24
C GLU A 36 2.64 8.98 -0.63
N ASN A 37 2.68 10.06 0.14
CA ASN A 37 3.55 11.20 -0.18
C ASN A 37 4.88 11.18 0.56
N GLY A 38 5.15 10.14 1.34
CA GLY A 38 6.43 9.98 2.01
C GLY A 38 6.60 10.76 3.30
N LYS A 39 5.55 11.43 3.79
CA LYS A 39 5.63 12.18 5.05
C LYS A 39 5.65 11.29 6.27
N ARG A 40 5.07 10.09 6.18
CA ARG A 40 5.05 9.11 7.26
C ARG A 40 5.34 7.73 6.72
N ALA A 41 6.11 6.95 7.47
CA ALA A 41 6.32 5.54 7.15
C ALA A 41 5.08 4.75 7.55
N ILE A 42 4.61 3.87 6.66
CA ILE A 42 3.47 3.03 6.98
C ILE A 42 3.89 1.94 7.96
N PRO A 43 3.14 1.74 9.07
CA PRO A 43 3.47 0.68 10.03
C PRO A 43 3.39 -0.71 9.41
N PHE A 44 4.24 -1.62 9.90
CA PHE A 44 4.31 -2.99 9.38
C PHE A 44 2.95 -3.68 9.39
N GLY A 45 2.18 -3.53 10.48
CA GLY A 45 0.86 -4.15 10.57
C GLY A 45 -0.09 -3.72 9.46
N ARG A 46 -0.05 -2.45 9.10
CA ARG A 46 -0.87 -1.94 7.99
C ARG A 46 -0.37 -2.43 6.64
N MET A 47 0.95 -2.57 6.49
CA MET A 47 1.54 -3.18 5.29
C MET A 47 1.04 -4.62 5.11
N VAL A 48 1.01 -5.40 6.19
CA VAL A 48 0.52 -6.79 6.14
C VAL A 48 -0.93 -6.83 5.68
N VAL A 49 -1.78 -5.93 6.18
CA VAL A 49 -3.18 -5.85 5.73
C VAL A 49 -3.24 -5.59 4.22
N LEU A 50 -2.43 -4.68 3.72
CA LEU A 50 -2.43 -4.36 2.30
C LEU A 50 -1.90 -5.50 1.43
N THR A 51 -0.88 -6.25 1.88
CA THR A 51 -0.39 -7.41 1.14
C THR A 51 -1.50 -8.43 0.95
N LYS A 52 -2.31 -8.65 1.98
CA LYS A 52 -3.44 -9.58 1.91
C LYS A 52 -4.54 -9.05 1.01
N TYR A 53 -4.83 -7.75 1.13
CA TYR A 53 -5.89 -7.13 0.32
C TYR A 53 -5.55 -7.17 -1.16
N TYR A 54 -4.32 -6.78 -1.52
CA TYR A 54 -3.88 -6.76 -2.91
C TYR A 54 -3.41 -8.12 -3.42
N ASN A 55 -3.22 -9.08 -2.51
CA ASN A 55 -2.69 -10.42 -2.83
C ASN A 55 -1.31 -10.34 -3.51
N VAL A 56 -0.42 -9.57 -2.91
CA VAL A 56 0.96 -9.40 -3.39
C VAL A 56 1.93 -9.65 -2.25
N SER A 57 3.20 -9.89 -2.58
CA SER A 57 4.23 -10.09 -1.56
C SER A 57 4.57 -8.78 -0.86
N LEU A 58 5.06 -8.89 0.36
CA LEU A 58 5.56 -7.74 1.11
C LEU A 58 6.73 -7.09 0.38
N ASP A 59 7.62 -7.89 -0.21
CA ASP A 59 8.77 -7.38 -0.96
C ASP A 59 8.34 -6.48 -2.11
N TYR A 60 7.29 -6.89 -2.84
CA TYR A 60 6.77 -6.08 -3.92
C TYR A 60 6.18 -4.77 -3.37
N LEU A 61 5.34 -4.88 -2.34
CA LEU A 61 4.67 -3.69 -1.78
C LEU A 61 5.68 -2.72 -1.16
N ALA A 62 6.76 -3.24 -0.59
CA ALA A 62 7.83 -2.41 -0.01
C ALA A 62 8.74 -1.78 -1.08
N GLY A 63 8.57 -2.14 -2.35
CA GLY A 63 9.36 -1.58 -3.44
C GLY A 63 10.72 -2.25 -3.62
N LEU A 64 10.94 -3.41 -3.00
CA LEU A 64 12.22 -4.13 -3.08
C LEU A 64 12.37 -4.93 -4.36
N ILE A 65 11.24 -5.33 -4.96
CA ILE A 65 11.23 -6.05 -6.24
C ILE A 65 10.18 -5.41 -7.15
N ASP A 66 10.35 -5.56 -8.45
CA ASP A 66 9.45 -4.95 -9.44
C ASP A 66 8.41 -5.93 -9.98
N THR A 67 8.62 -7.22 -9.77
CA THR A 67 7.67 -8.23 -10.21
C THR A 67 6.61 -8.46 -9.15
N GLN A 68 5.35 -8.34 -9.56
CA GLN A 68 4.21 -8.57 -8.68
C GLN A 68 4.07 -10.06 -8.43
N LYS A 69 4.43 -10.49 -7.21
CA LYS A 69 4.29 -11.89 -6.79
C LYS A 69 3.03 -12.03 -5.97
N LYS A 70 2.13 -12.87 -6.43
CA LYS A 70 0.91 -13.18 -5.70
C LYS A 70 1.20 -14.15 -4.57
N LEU A 71 0.41 -14.04 -3.49
CA LEU A 71 0.56 -14.94 -2.35
C LEU A 71 0.01 -16.32 -2.65
N LYS A 72 -0.88 -16.41 -3.62
CA LYS A 72 -1.47 -17.69 -4.06
C LYS A 72 -1.59 -17.73 -5.56
#